data_d54b55f9fa0e1f9f0460b4012b35d591
#
_entry.id   d54b55f9fa0e1f9f0460b4012b35d591
#
_cell.length_a   1.000
_cell.length_b   1.000
_cell.length_c   1.000
_cell.angle_alpha   90.00
_cell.angle_beta   90.00
_cell.angle_gamma   90.00
#
_symmetry.space_group_name_H-M   'P 1'
#
loop_
_entity.id
_entity.type
_entity.pdbx_description
1 polymer ?
#
loop_
_entity_poly.entity_id
_entity_poly.type
_entity_poly.pdbx_seq_one_letter_code
_entity_poly.pdbx_strand_id
1 'polypeptide(L)'
;MPDFQYEINDGVAVISWNTPTRNMNIMDLQSLSDLEIKIDKALSDNDVIGVIITSGKSNFSGGLDLGCISKIPGIISENFQENLFKGLKVFTNLTRKIELAGINNK
;
A
#
# COMPACT_ATOMS: atom_id res chain seq x y z
N MET A 1 -1.87 -6.15 14.11
CA MET A 1 -3.00 -5.39 13.53
C MET A 1 -2.63 -4.91 12.12
N PRO A 2 -3.53 -5.02 11.17
CA PRO A 2 -3.25 -4.51 9.83
C PRO A 2 -3.13 -3.00 9.81
N ASP A 3 -2.31 -2.47 8.91
CA ASP A 3 -2.15 -1.03 8.72
C ASP A 3 -3.36 -0.41 8.03
N PHE A 4 -4.10 -1.19 7.24
CA PHE A 4 -5.21 -0.70 6.44
C PHE A 4 -6.52 -1.36 6.83
N GLN A 5 -7.57 -0.56 6.90
CA GLN A 5 -8.93 -1.03 7.09
C GLN A 5 -9.70 -0.85 5.79
N TYR A 6 -10.64 -1.75 5.54
CA TYR A 6 -11.43 -1.78 4.31
C TYR A 6 -12.90 -1.68 4.65
N GLU A 7 -13.59 -0.74 4.02
CA GLU A 7 -15.02 -0.53 4.24
C GLU A 7 -15.67 -0.13 2.92
N ILE A 8 -16.91 -0.54 2.72
CA ILE A 8 -17.68 -0.15 1.54
C ILE A 8 -18.86 0.72 1.98
N ASN A 9 -18.94 1.94 1.42
CA ASN A 9 -20.03 2.87 1.66
C ASN A 9 -20.61 3.29 0.31
N ASP A 10 -21.86 2.93 0.06
CA ASP A 10 -22.59 3.29 -1.17
C ASP A 10 -21.82 2.96 -2.46
N GLY A 11 -21.20 1.78 -2.48
CA GLY A 11 -20.42 1.33 -3.64
C GLY A 11 -19.00 1.86 -3.71
N VAL A 12 -18.57 2.67 -2.73
CA VAL A 12 -17.21 3.19 -2.67
C VAL A 12 -16.42 2.40 -1.64
N ALA A 13 -15.31 1.80 -2.07
CA ALA A 13 -14.37 1.14 -1.18
C ALA A 13 -13.48 2.20 -0.51
N VAL A 14 -13.55 2.29 0.80
CA VAL A 14 -12.72 3.22 1.58
C VAL A 14 -11.63 2.41 2.25
N ILE A 15 -10.38 2.67 1.88
CA ILE A 15 -9.21 2.03 2.44
C ILE A 15 -8.54 3.05 3.36
N SER A 16 -8.64 2.83 4.66
CA SER A 16 -8.14 3.76 5.67
C SER A 16 -6.79 3.29 6.21
N TRP A 17 -5.79 4.14 6.09
CA TRP A 17 -4.44 3.85 6.55
C TRP A 17 -4.25 4.35 7.98
N ASN A 18 -3.89 3.44 8.86
CA ASN A 18 -3.65 3.76 10.27
C ASN A 18 -2.58 2.83 10.84
N THR A 19 -1.32 3.21 10.67
CA THR A 19 -0.19 2.44 11.19
C THR A 19 -0.30 2.30 12.71
N PRO A 20 -0.39 1.07 13.24
CA PRO A 20 -0.52 0.87 14.68
C PRO A 20 0.65 1.45 15.46
N THR A 21 0.35 1.99 16.63
CA THR A 21 1.34 2.47 17.61
C THR A 21 2.24 3.62 17.13
N ARG A 22 1.94 4.25 16.00
CA ARG A 22 2.71 5.38 15.50
C ARG A 22 1.83 6.61 15.28
N ASN A 23 2.44 7.79 15.37
CA ASN A 23 1.74 9.07 15.15
C ASN A 23 1.53 9.34 13.66
N MET A 24 2.33 8.74 12.79
CA MET A 24 2.27 8.92 11.34
C MET A 24 2.16 7.56 10.66
N ASN A 25 1.51 7.56 9.50
CA ASN A 25 1.48 6.37 8.66
C ASN A 25 2.84 6.18 7.99
N ILE A 26 3.42 5.00 8.19
CA ILE A 26 4.74 4.65 7.66
C ILE A 26 4.59 3.41 6.78
N MET A 27 5.14 3.48 5.57
CA MET A 27 5.10 2.37 4.62
C MET A 27 6.28 1.42 4.88
N ASP A 28 5.95 0.15 5.10
CA ASP A 28 6.94 -0.93 5.16
C ASP A 28 6.47 -2.08 4.25
N LEU A 29 7.20 -3.19 4.25
CA LEU A 29 6.85 -4.33 3.38
C LEU A 29 5.49 -4.92 3.75
N GLN A 30 5.18 -4.97 5.03
CA GLN A 30 3.91 -5.53 5.49
C GLN A 30 2.73 -4.63 5.13
N SER A 31 2.84 -3.32 5.34
CA SER A 31 1.78 -2.38 4.97
C SER A 31 1.59 -2.33 3.46
N LEU A 32 2.68 -2.42 2.69
CA LEU A 32 2.61 -2.45 1.23
C LEU A 32 1.82 -3.67 0.75
N SER A 33 2.10 -4.84 1.33
CA SER A 33 1.39 -6.08 1.02
C SER A 33 -0.09 -5.98 1.41
N ASP A 34 -0.38 -5.42 2.58
CA ASP A 34 -1.76 -5.25 3.04
C ASP A 34 -2.54 -4.31 2.12
N LEU A 35 -1.92 -3.20 1.70
CA LEU A 35 -2.55 -2.27 0.77
C LEU A 35 -2.86 -2.96 -0.57
N GLU A 36 -1.93 -3.76 -1.09
CA GLU A 36 -2.16 -4.48 -2.34
C GLU A 36 -3.35 -5.43 -2.24
N ILE A 37 -3.48 -6.14 -1.12
CA ILE A 37 -4.61 -7.04 -0.87
C ILE A 37 -5.93 -6.26 -0.89
N LYS A 38 -5.96 -5.09 -0.23
CA LYS A 38 -7.17 -4.26 -0.18
C LYS A 38 -7.51 -3.68 -1.56
N ILE A 39 -6.51 -3.25 -2.32
CA ILE A 39 -6.72 -2.74 -3.68
C ILE A 39 -7.26 -3.85 -4.58
N ASP A 40 -6.66 -5.04 -4.54
CA ASP A 40 -7.13 -6.16 -5.36
C ASP A 40 -8.57 -6.54 -5.01
N LYS A 41 -8.93 -6.50 -3.72
CA LYS A 41 -10.28 -6.76 -3.28
C LYS A 41 -11.27 -5.75 -3.87
N ALA A 42 -10.92 -4.47 -3.85
CA ALA A 42 -11.77 -3.42 -4.39
C ALA A 42 -11.92 -3.53 -5.91
N LEU A 43 -10.82 -3.81 -6.62
CA LEU A 43 -10.85 -3.88 -8.08
C LEU A 43 -11.60 -5.10 -8.59
N SER A 44 -11.63 -6.20 -7.83
CA SER A 44 -12.32 -7.42 -8.23
C SER A 44 -13.79 -7.46 -7.81
N ASP A 45 -14.24 -6.54 -6.97
CA ASP A 45 -15.62 -6.48 -6.50
C ASP A 45 -16.48 -5.68 -7.49
N ASN A 46 -17.43 -6.35 -8.13
CA ASN A 46 -18.30 -5.72 -9.13
C ASN A 46 -19.24 -4.67 -8.54
N ASP A 47 -19.49 -4.73 -7.22
CA ASP A 47 -20.34 -3.75 -6.53
C ASP A 47 -19.59 -2.49 -6.15
N VAL A 48 -18.27 -2.46 -6.31
CA VAL A 48 -17.43 -1.30 -6.03
C VAL A 48 -17.29 -0.46 -7.30
N ILE A 49 -17.72 0.79 -7.22
CA ILE A 49 -17.67 1.74 -8.33
C ILE A 49 -16.58 2.80 -8.17
N GLY A 50 -15.93 2.84 -7.02
CA GLY A 50 -14.83 3.78 -6.76
C GLY A 50 -14.03 3.36 -5.56
N VAL A 51 -12.80 3.89 -5.46
CA VAL A 51 -11.87 3.58 -4.38
C VAL A 51 -11.32 4.88 -3.81
N ILE A 52 -11.35 4.98 -2.48
CA ILE A 52 -10.74 6.09 -1.74
C ILE A 52 -9.67 5.49 -0.84
N ILE A 53 -8.46 6.05 -0.91
CA ILE A 53 -7.38 5.74 0.01
C ILE A 53 -7.19 6.96 0.89
N THR A 54 -7.41 6.81 2.19
CA THR A 54 -7.37 7.91 3.13
C THR A 54 -6.59 7.54 4.38
N SER A 55 -6.43 8.49 5.27
CA SER A 55 -5.70 8.31 6.52
C SER A 55 -6.62 8.50 7.71
N GLY A 56 -6.48 7.63 8.71
CA GLY A 56 -7.13 7.83 10.01
C GLY A 56 -6.35 8.74 10.94
N LYS A 57 -5.23 9.29 10.47
CA LYS A 57 -4.36 10.19 11.26
C LYS A 57 -4.43 11.60 10.71
N SER A 58 -3.77 12.54 11.39
CA SER A 58 -3.76 13.95 10.98
C SER A 58 -2.99 14.18 9.68
N ASN A 59 -2.04 13.30 9.35
CA ASN A 59 -1.28 13.34 8.10
C ASN A 59 -1.59 12.11 7.26
N PHE A 60 -1.39 12.18 5.95
CA PHE A 60 -1.59 11.03 5.10
C PHE A 60 -0.51 9.98 5.34
N SER A 61 0.76 10.34 5.20
CA SER A 61 1.88 9.40 5.36
C SER A 61 3.18 10.14 5.67
N GLY A 62 4.05 9.48 6.45
CA GLY A 62 5.42 9.91 6.68
C GLY A 62 6.41 9.32 5.68
N GLY A 63 5.93 8.47 4.78
CA GLY A 63 6.76 7.86 3.75
C GLY A 63 7.21 6.46 4.09
N LEU A 64 8.32 6.06 3.48
CA LEU A 64 8.87 4.71 3.63
C LEU A 64 9.65 4.58 4.94
N ASP A 65 9.49 3.45 5.61
CA ASP A 65 10.30 3.13 6.79
C ASP A 65 11.71 2.75 6.34
N LEU A 66 12.69 3.55 6.72
CA LEU A 66 14.09 3.30 6.40
C LEU A 66 14.57 1.97 6.98
N GLY A 67 14.05 1.55 8.12
CA GLY A 67 14.35 0.25 8.71
C GLY A 67 13.88 -0.92 7.85
N CYS A 68 12.86 -0.71 7.04
CA CYS A 68 12.33 -1.71 6.11
C CYS A 68 13.38 -2.12 5.07
N ILE A 69 14.19 -1.16 4.59
CA ILE A 69 15.20 -1.42 3.57
C ILE A 69 16.24 -2.41 4.09
N SER A 70 16.66 -2.27 5.35
CA SER A 70 17.65 -3.17 5.94
C SER A 70 17.13 -4.58 6.16
N LYS A 71 15.79 -4.77 6.16
CA LYS A 71 15.16 -6.06 6.33
C LYS A 71 14.95 -6.82 5.03
N ILE A 72 15.20 -6.19 3.88
CA ILE A 72 15.08 -6.85 2.60
C ILE A 72 16.23 -7.85 2.48
N PRO A 73 15.93 -9.16 2.24
CA PRO A 73 17.00 -10.17 2.13
C PRO A 73 17.99 -9.79 1.03
N GLY A 74 19.27 -9.82 1.38
CA GLY A 74 20.35 -9.56 0.43
C GLY A 74 20.58 -8.09 0.09
N ILE A 75 19.93 -7.14 0.80
CA ILE A 75 20.09 -5.71 0.51
C ILE A 75 21.54 -5.24 0.69
N ILE A 76 22.30 -5.88 1.59
CA ILE A 76 23.69 -5.56 1.86
C ILE A 76 24.66 -6.62 1.31
N SER A 77 24.17 -7.48 0.39
CA SER A 77 24.96 -8.53 -0.26
C SER A 77 25.56 -8.01 -1.58
N GLU A 78 26.26 -8.91 -2.29
CA GLU A 78 26.83 -8.63 -3.60
C GLU A 78 25.75 -8.22 -4.61
N ASN A 79 24.51 -8.66 -4.42
CA ASN A 79 23.40 -8.37 -5.30
C ASN A 79 22.56 -7.20 -4.81
N PHE A 80 23.18 -6.26 -4.10
CA PHE A 80 22.49 -5.12 -3.50
C PHE A 80 21.62 -4.37 -4.49
N GLN A 81 22.15 -4.02 -5.66
CA GLN A 81 21.41 -3.23 -6.65
C GLN A 81 20.22 -3.99 -7.20
N GLU A 82 20.41 -5.29 -7.47
CA GLU A 82 19.33 -6.15 -7.95
C GLU A 82 18.21 -6.30 -6.92
N ASN A 83 18.59 -6.55 -5.67
CA ASN A 83 17.61 -6.72 -4.59
C ASN A 83 16.87 -5.42 -4.29
N LEU A 84 17.55 -4.28 -4.33
CA LEU A 84 16.93 -2.98 -4.18
C LEU A 84 15.93 -2.71 -5.31
N PHE A 85 16.32 -3.04 -6.55
CA PHE A 85 15.45 -2.90 -7.70
C PHE A 85 14.17 -3.73 -7.55
N LYS A 86 14.30 -4.99 -7.08
CA LYS A 86 13.13 -5.85 -6.86
C LYS A 86 12.19 -5.27 -5.81
N GLY A 87 12.73 -4.72 -4.72
CA GLY A 87 11.93 -4.09 -3.68
C GLY A 87 11.19 -2.85 -4.18
N LEU A 88 11.88 -2.01 -4.93
CA LEU A 88 11.27 -0.82 -5.53
C LEU A 88 10.22 -1.18 -6.57
N LYS A 89 10.43 -2.28 -7.30
CA LYS A 89 9.49 -2.73 -8.32
C LYS A 89 8.15 -3.15 -7.71
N VAL A 90 8.16 -3.77 -6.53
CA VAL A 90 6.92 -4.11 -5.83
C VAL A 90 6.11 -2.84 -5.56
N PHE A 91 6.77 -1.80 -5.08
CA PHE A 91 6.12 -0.52 -4.82
C PHE A 91 5.61 0.13 -6.10
N THR A 92 6.42 0.18 -7.16
CA THR A 92 6.01 0.80 -8.43
C THR A 92 4.89 0.02 -9.10
N ASN A 93 4.87 -1.31 -8.99
CA ASN A 93 3.77 -2.12 -9.52
C ASN A 93 2.46 -1.81 -8.81
N LEU A 94 2.49 -1.60 -7.50
CA LEU A 94 1.30 -1.25 -6.74
C LEU A 94 0.79 0.14 -7.13
N THR A 95 1.67 1.14 -7.23
CA THR A 95 1.25 2.49 -7.63
C THR A 95 0.70 2.49 -9.05
N ARG A 96 1.26 1.68 -9.94
CA ARG A 96 0.73 1.52 -11.29
C ARG A 96 -0.66 0.89 -11.29
N LYS A 97 -0.88 -0.10 -10.44
CA LYS A 97 -2.19 -0.73 -10.27
C LYS A 97 -3.24 0.30 -9.84
N ILE A 98 -2.90 1.16 -8.89
CA ILE A 98 -3.79 2.23 -8.41
C ILE A 98 -4.07 3.21 -9.56
N GLU A 99 -3.05 3.62 -10.30
CA GLU A 99 -3.19 4.53 -11.43
C GLU A 99 -4.13 3.96 -12.50
N LEU A 100 -3.96 2.68 -12.82
CA LEU A 100 -4.75 2.02 -13.86
C LEU A 100 -6.18 1.71 -13.41
N ALA A 101 -6.50 1.79 -12.13
CA ALA A 101 -7.85 1.56 -11.64
C ALA A 101 -8.85 2.53 -12.28
N GLY A 102 -8.43 3.76 -12.58
CA GLY A 102 -9.27 4.74 -13.23
C GLY A 102 -9.70 4.33 -14.64
N ILE A 103 -8.93 3.49 -15.33
CA ILE A 103 -9.29 2.97 -16.64
C ILE A 103 -10.51 2.05 -16.53
N ASN A 104 -10.66 1.38 -15.39
CA ASN A 104 -11.80 0.52 -15.11
C ASN A 104 -12.92 1.28 -14.37
N ASN A 105 -12.87 2.60 -14.36
CA ASN A 105 -13.83 3.50 -13.73
C ASN A 105 -13.89 3.35 -12.20
N LYS A 106 -12.78 3.03 -11.59
CA LYS A 106 -12.66 2.94 -10.13
C LYS A 106 -11.57 3.86 -9.60
#